data_428f75022c19d32ac78f262bcb260bc3
#
_entry.id   428f75022c19d32ac78f262bcb260bc3
#
_cell.length_a   1.000
_cell.length_b   1.000
_cell.length_c   1.000
_cell.angle_alpha   90.00
_cell.angle_beta   90.00
_cell.angle_gamma   90.00
#
_symmetry.space_group_name_H-M   'P 1'
#
loop_
_entity.id
_entity.type
_entity.pdbx_description
1 polymer ?
#
loop_
_entity_poly.entity_id
_entity_poly.type
_entity_poly.pdbx_seq_one_letter_code
_entity_poly.pdbx_strand_id
1 'polypeptide(L)'
;LTYQQQVELLKSRGLQFADESRAKRHLANISYYRMSAYMLPFKEANQEGEILDSFKKGITWDHVYNLYVFDRKLRLLVFDAID
;
A
#
# COMPACT_ATOMS: atom_id res chain seq x y z
N LEU A 1 -10.11 -1.61 -13.77
CA LEU A 1 -10.65 -2.12 -12.50
C LEU A 1 -11.31 -0.98 -11.72
N THR A 2 -12.45 -1.27 -11.13
CA THR A 2 -13.07 -0.35 -10.18
C THR A 2 -12.31 -0.37 -8.86
N TYR A 3 -12.55 0.63 -8.01
CA TYR A 3 -11.92 0.65 -6.68
C TYR A 3 -12.36 -0.54 -5.84
N GLN A 4 -13.62 -0.95 -5.96
CA GLN A 4 -14.11 -2.16 -5.28
C GLN A 4 -13.38 -3.41 -5.75
N GLN A 5 -13.16 -3.54 -7.05
CA GLN A 5 -12.42 -4.66 -7.61
C GLN A 5 -10.97 -4.66 -7.16
N GLN A 6 -10.36 -3.49 -7.04
CA GLN A 6 -9.00 -3.37 -6.52
C GLN A 6 -8.91 -3.84 -5.06
N VAL A 7 -9.87 -3.44 -4.23
CA VAL A 7 -9.92 -3.88 -2.84
C VAL A 7 -10.11 -5.39 -2.76
N GLU A 8 -11.03 -5.95 -3.56
CA GLU A 8 -11.26 -7.39 -3.57
C GLU A 8 -10.02 -8.17 -4.01
N LEU A 9 -9.31 -7.65 -4.99
CA LEU A 9 -8.06 -8.27 -5.46
C LEU A 9 -7.03 -8.31 -4.34
N LEU A 10 -6.84 -7.20 -3.64
CA LEU A 10 -5.87 -7.12 -2.55
C LEU A 10 -6.26 -8.03 -1.38
N LYS A 11 -7.56 -8.12 -1.09
CA LYS A 11 -8.06 -9.04 -0.05
C LYS A 11 -7.75 -10.49 -0.42
N SER A 12 -7.91 -10.84 -1.68
CA SER A 12 -7.61 -12.19 -2.15
C SER A 12 -6.14 -12.54 -2.03
N ARG A 13 -5.28 -11.54 -1.98
CA ARG A 13 -3.84 -11.70 -1.82
C ARG A 13 -3.38 -11.60 -0.37
N GLY A 14 -4.32 -11.49 0.56
CA GLY A 14 -4.02 -11.52 1.99
C GLY A 14 -3.98 -10.19 2.71
N LEU A 15 -4.23 -9.08 2.01
CA LEU A 15 -4.28 -7.77 2.65
C LEU A 15 -5.59 -7.60 3.40
N GLN A 16 -5.52 -7.13 4.64
CA GLN A 16 -6.69 -6.95 5.48
C GLN A 16 -7.13 -5.48 5.46
N PHE A 17 -8.45 -5.27 5.54
CA PHE A 17 -9.03 -3.93 5.54
C PHE A 17 -9.97 -3.77 6.74
N ALA A 18 -9.67 -2.82 7.60
CA ALA A 18 -10.57 -2.46 8.69
C ALA A 18 -11.73 -1.60 8.19
N ASP A 19 -11.48 -0.74 7.19
CA ASP A 19 -12.47 0.15 6.60
C ASP A 19 -12.25 0.22 5.09
N GLU A 20 -13.06 -0.54 4.34
CA GLU A 20 -12.92 -0.62 2.89
C GLU A 20 -13.33 0.69 2.20
N SER A 21 -14.28 1.42 2.77
CA SER A 21 -14.69 2.70 2.23
C SER A 21 -13.55 3.72 2.28
N ARG A 22 -12.81 3.73 3.38
CA ARG A 22 -11.64 4.59 3.53
C ARG A 22 -10.55 4.21 2.54
N ALA A 23 -10.32 2.90 2.36
CA ALA A 23 -9.33 2.42 1.40
C ALA A 23 -9.68 2.81 -0.02
N LYS A 24 -10.96 2.73 -0.38
CA LYS A 24 -11.40 3.16 -1.72
C LYS A 24 -11.18 4.65 -1.92
N ARG A 25 -11.40 5.48 -0.91
CA ARG A 25 -11.11 6.91 -1.00
C ARG A 25 -9.62 7.17 -1.19
N HIS A 26 -8.76 6.43 -0.49
CA HIS A 26 -7.32 6.55 -0.67
C HIS A 26 -6.92 6.17 -2.10
N LEU A 27 -7.48 5.09 -2.63
CA LEU A 27 -7.20 4.67 -3.99
C LEU A 27 -7.65 5.68 -5.02
N ALA A 28 -8.79 6.35 -4.78
CA ALA A 28 -9.28 7.39 -5.67
C ALA A 28 -8.36 8.61 -5.69
N ASN A 29 -7.75 8.96 -4.56
CA ASN A 29 -6.91 10.15 -4.43
C ASN A 29 -5.46 9.91 -4.80
N ILE A 30 -4.95 8.69 -4.55
CA ILE A 30 -3.51 8.40 -4.67
C ILE A 30 -3.22 7.58 -5.92
N SER A 31 -4.12 6.73 -6.34
CA SER A 31 -4.03 5.72 -7.40
C SER A 31 -3.47 4.38 -6.90
N TYR A 32 -3.96 3.33 -7.53
CA TYR A 32 -3.50 1.97 -7.23
C TYR A 32 -2.01 1.79 -7.58
N TYR A 33 -1.61 2.35 -8.71
CA TYR A 33 -0.23 2.20 -9.18
C TYR A 33 0.77 2.77 -8.18
N ARG A 34 0.49 3.96 -7.65
CA ARG A 34 1.36 4.60 -6.66
C ARG A 34 1.38 3.82 -5.35
N MET A 35 0.21 3.39 -4.89
CA MET A 35 0.12 2.60 -3.66
C MET A 35 0.81 1.25 -3.78
N SER A 36 0.81 0.66 -4.97
CA SER A 36 1.43 -0.65 -5.17
C SER A 36 2.94 -0.63 -4.88
N ALA A 37 3.59 0.49 -5.11
CA ALA A 37 5.02 0.63 -4.77
C ALA A 37 5.25 0.52 -3.26
N TYR A 38 4.32 1.00 -2.45
CA TYR A 38 4.42 0.93 -0.98
C TYR A 38 3.98 -0.41 -0.43
N MET A 39 3.43 -1.28 -1.26
CA MET A 39 3.05 -2.64 -0.86
C MET A 39 4.24 -3.60 -0.85
N LEU A 40 5.28 -3.30 -1.61
CA LEU A 40 6.41 -4.22 -1.80
C LEU A 40 7.04 -4.71 -0.49
N PRO A 41 7.33 -3.84 0.51
CA PRO A 41 7.94 -4.30 1.76
C PRO A 41 7.05 -5.25 2.57
N PHE A 42 5.74 -5.26 2.29
CA PHE A 42 4.77 -6.07 3.03
C PHE A 42 4.38 -7.35 2.31
N LYS A 43 4.94 -7.59 1.13
CA LYS A 43 4.67 -8.82 0.37
C LYS A 43 5.63 -9.92 0.79
N GLU A 44 5.19 -11.16 0.63
CA GLU A 44 6.03 -12.31 0.90
C GLU A 44 7.05 -12.50 -0.22
N ALA A 45 8.15 -13.16 0.12
CA ALA A 45 9.16 -13.54 -0.85
C ALA A 45 9.40 -15.05 -0.74
N ASN A 46 9.73 -15.68 -1.88
CA ASN A 46 10.08 -17.09 -1.88
C ASN A 46 11.54 -17.28 -1.45
N GLN A 47 12.01 -18.54 -1.42
CA GLN A 47 13.37 -18.85 -0.99
C GLN A 47 14.44 -18.28 -1.90
N GLU A 48 14.08 -17.97 -3.15
CA GLU A 48 14.99 -17.39 -4.14
C GLU A 48 15.03 -15.86 -4.08
N GLY A 49 14.23 -15.27 -3.18
CA GLY A 49 14.18 -13.83 -3.02
C GLY A 49 13.20 -13.13 -3.95
N GLU A 50 12.42 -13.86 -4.72
CA GLU A 50 11.42 -13.28 -5.61
C GLU A 50 10.21 -12.83 -4.79
N ILE A 51 9.72 -11.62 -5.07
CA ILE A 51 8.55 -11.07 -4.37
C ILE A 51 7.29 -11.69 -4.95
N LEU A 52 6.46 -12.25 -4.07
CA LEU A 52 5.20 -12.89 -4.44
C LEU A 52 4.09 -11.86 -4.44
N ASP A 53 2.93 -12.24 -5.02
CA ASP A 53 1.76 -11.37 -5.02
C ASP A 53 1.04 -11.35 -3.68
N SER A 54 1.27 -12.34 -2.82
CA SER A 54 0.61 -12.44 -1.52
C SER A 54 1.30 -11.55 -0.48
N PHE A 55 0.51 -11.07 0.47
CA PHE A 55 1.01 -10.25 1.58
C PHE A 55 1.42 -11.10 2.77
N LYS A 56 2.36 -10.59 3.55
CA LYS A 56 2.73 -11.21 4.80
C LYS A 56 1.53 -11.26 5.75
N LYS A 57 1.49 -12.27 6.62
CA LYS A 57 0.38 -12.45 7.53
C LYS A 57 0.23 -11.24 8.45
N GLY A 58 -1.01 -10.78 8.63
CA GLY A 58 -1.32 -9.70 9.55
C GLY A 58 -1.12 -8.29 8.99
N ILE A 59 -0.77 -8.16 7.71
CA ILE A 59 -0.62 -6.84 7.10
C ILE A 59 -2.00 -6.28 6.73
N THR A 60 -2.21 -5.01 7.09
CA THR A 60 -3.45 -4.30 6.79
C THR A 60 -3.20 -3.16 5.81
N TRP A 61 -4.29 -2.65 5.22
CA TRP A 61 -4.22 -1.47 4.37
C TRP A 61 -3.57 -0.29 5.10
N ASP A 62 -3.84 -0.14 6.41
CA ASP A 62 -3.29 0.95 7.20
C ASP A 62 -1.76 0.90 7.26
N HIS A 63 -1.16 -0.29 7.28
CA HIS A 63 0.30 -0.41 7.22
C HIS A 63 0.86 0.21 5.93
N VAL A 64 0.23 -0.11 4.80
CA VAL A 64 0.65 0.40 3.49
C VAL A 64 0.44 1.92 3.41
N TYR A 65 -0.74 2.37 3.83
CA TYR A 65 -1.08 3.79 3.80
C TYR A 65 -0.16 4.61 4.71
N ASN A 66 0.16 4.11 5.90
CA ASN A 66 1.04 4.80 6.82
C ASN A 66 2.46 4.95 6.26
N LEU A 67 2.94 3.95 5.53
CA LEU A 67 4.23 4.05 4.86
C LEU A 67 4.20 5.14 3.79
N TYR A 68 3.12 5.22 3.01
CA TYR A 68 2.95 6.27 2.02
C TYR A 68 2.97 7.66 2.67
N VAL A 69 2.22 7.83 3.76
CA VAL A 69 2.17 9.11 4.48
C VAL A 69 3.53 9.49 5.04
N PHE A 70 4.23 8.53 5.62
CA PHE A 70 5.57 8.74 6.17
C PHE A 70 6.55 9.19 5.09
N ASP A 71 6.56 8.50 3.96
CA ASP A 71 7.43 8.85 2.84
C ASP A 71 7.13 10.26 2.31
N ARG A 72 5.85 10.59 2.20
CA ARG A 72 5.44 11.92 1.74
C ARG A 72 5.92 13.02 2.70
N LYS A 73 5.80 12.78 4.00
CA LYS A 73 6.26 13.75 5.01
C LYS A 73 7.78 13.95 4.94
N LEU A 74 8.53 12.87 4.75
CA LEU A 74 9.97 12.95 4.60
C LEU A 74 10.36 13.79 3.39
N ARG A 75 9.67 13.60 2.26
CA ARG A 75 9.95 14.38 1.05
C ARG A 75 9.70 15.86 1.27
N LEU A 76 8.61 16.21 1.96
CA LEU A 76 8.29 17.60 2.26
C LEU A 76 9.36 18.23 3.16
N LEU A 77 9.85 17.49 4.14
CA LEU A 77 10.91 17.98 5.03
C LEU A 77 12.22 18.20 4.28
N VAL A 78 12.55 17.29 3.35
CA VAL A 78 13.76 17.43 2.53
C VAL A 78 13.67 18.69 1.65
N PHE A 79 12.52 18.95 1.05
CA PHE A 79 12.34 20.15 0.24
C PHE A 79 12.45 21.42 1.08
N ASP A 80 11.89 21.41 2.28
CA ASP A 80 12.00 22.56 3.19
C ASP A 80 13.44 22.81 3.62
N ALA A 81 14.21 21.74 3.78
CA ALA A 81 15.62 21.86 4.19
C ALA A 81 16.53 22.38 3.08
N ILE A 82 16.12 22.26 1.83
CA ILE A 82 16.91 22.71 0.68
C ILE A 82 16.74 24.21 0.43
N ASP A 83 15.63 24.77 0.86
CA ASP A 83 15.43 26.21 0.76
C ASP A 83 16.33 26.94 1.74
#